data_8135fb1b19539bdfbc265d3c88bc5a98
#
_entry.id   8135fb1b19539bdfbc265d3c88bc5a98
#
_cell.length_a   1.000
_cell.length_b   1.000
_cell.length_c   1.000
_cell.angle_alpha   90.00
_cell.angle_beta   90.00
_cell.angle_gamma   90.00
#
_symmetry.space_group_name_H-M   'P 1'
#
loop_
_entity.id
_entity.type
_entity.pdbx_description
1 polymer ?
#
loop_
_entity_poly.entity_id
_entity_poly.type
_entity_poly.pdbx_seq_one_letter_code
_entity_poly.pdbx_strand_id
1 'polypeptide(L)'
;MTGNRLMAKIPGLWAALLVLAVQSGTLLAASSDDIDQEFAVAPGGTLTVNSDSGPIEVRTWERNVVRVQIRNSGGFELDVAQEGNDVVVIADQEGRLFGFGGSNIRFDIDVPRQYNVDLETGGGSIEVGDIAGDVHADTSGGSISIGRVTGGDVVVDTSGGRITIADVDGNVSADTSGGSISIANVTGNVEADTSGGSIRIGNAGGDIYADTSGGNIEVGEGAGRVELDTSGGTIRAGWAMGPLIADTSGGNIFLEGSETSVEADTSGGNIEIRRSNGPVYADTSGGSITIRQSRGPIRADTAGGRVEAELLAFSGARDATVELESSGGDVIVRIPADHGARIVADLEVSRRARGDYRIYTDFPITIQEDGNGNILGRGEINGGGDPIYLETQNSDIHILAID
;
A
#
# COMPACT_ATOMS: atom_id res chain seq x y z
N MET A 1 -22.19 13.09 2.36
CA MET A 1 -22.58 13.55 1.00
C MET A 1 -21.87 12.63 0.03
N THR A 2 -22.63 11.80 -0.67
CA THR A 2 -22.21 10.70 -1.52
C THR A 2 -21.42 11.20 -2.74
N GLY A 3 -20.13 10.93 -2.77
CA GLY A 3 -19.26 11.14 -3.94
C GLY A 3 -19.27 9.90 -4.83
N ASN A 4 -19.92 10.03 -5.98
CA ASN A 4 -19.99 9.03 -7.04
C ASN A 4 -18.62 8.95 -7.74
N ARG A 5 -17.84 7.91 -7.51
CA ARG A 5 -16.68 7.60 -8.36
C ARG A 5 -17.19 7.03 -9.68
N LEU A 6 -16.91 7.74 -10.76
CA LEU A 6 -17.16 7.29 -12.13
C LEU A 6 -16.11 6.23 -12.48
N MET A 7 -16.53 4.98 -12.56
CA MET A 7 -15.75 3.95 -13.26
C MET A 7 -15.75 4.25 -14.75
N ALA A 8 -14.59 4.59 -15.29
CA ALA A 8 -14.38 4.69 -16.73
C ALA A 8 -14.29 3.27 -17.30
N LYS A 9 -15.38 2.79 -17.91
CA LYS A 9 -15.36 1.59 -18.73
C LYS A 9 -14.56 1.87 -20.00
N ILE A 10 -13.47 1.17 -20.20
CA ILE A 10 -12.76 1.12 -21.48
C ILE A 10 -13.61 0.24 -22.43
N PRO A 11 -14.04 0.71 -23.60
CA PRO A 11 -14.82 -0.10 -24.52
C PRO A 11 -13.90 -1.09 -25.24
N GLY A 12 -14.25 -2.38 -25.18
CA GLY A 12 -13.58 -3.43 -25.94
C GLY A 12 -13.56 -3.13 -27.43
N LEU A 13 -12.37 -3.17 -28.03
CA LEU A 13 -12.18 -3.14 -29.47
C LEU A 13 -12.48 -4.53 -30.03
N TRP A 14 -13.57 -4.65 -30.77
CA TRP A 14 -13.81 -5.78 -31.65
C TRP A 14 -12.86 -5.63 -32.86
N ALA A 15 -11.85 -6.48 -32.96
CA ALA A 15 -10.97 -6.51 -34.11
C ALA A 15 -11.65 -7.26 -35.26
N ALA A 16 -11.71 -6.61 -36.39
CA ALA A 16 -12.18 -7.19 -37.65
C ALA A 16 -11.13 -8.20 -38.17
N LEU A 17 -11.61 -9.40 -38.45
CA LEU A 17 -10.89 -10.50 -39.09
C LEU A 17 -10.40 -10.07 -40.49
N LEU A 18 -9.09 -9.98 -40.69
CA LEU A 18 -8.48 -9.96 -42.01
C LEU A 18 -7.62 -11.21 -42.17
N VAL A 19 -8.12 -12.17 -42.95
CA VAL A 19 -7.44 -13.41 -43.30
C VAL A 19 -6.31 -13.11 -44.26
N LEU A 20 -5.07 -13.37 -43.88
CA LEU A 20 -3.94 -13.48 -44.83
C LEU A 20 -3.11 -14.72 -44.49
N ALA A 21 -3.13 -15.64 -45.43
CA ALA A 21 -2.22 -16.72 -45.76
C ALA A 21 -1.47 -17.43 -44.62
N VAL A 22 -2.07 -18.48 -44.09
CA VAL A 22 -1.44 -19.51 -43.30
C VAL A 22 -0.51 -20.33 -44.19
N GLN A 23 0.78 -20.37 -43.87
CA GLN A 23 1.62 -21.49 -44.30
C GLN A 23 1.31 -22.68 -43.41
N SER A 24 0.50 -23.59 -43.91
CA SER A 24 0.14 -24.86 -43.25
C SER A 24 1.37 -25.76 -43.13
N GLY A 25 1.98 -25.74 -41.96
CA GLY A 25 2.85 -26.81 -41.53
C GLY A 25 1.99 -28.06 -41.26
N THR A 26 2.33 -29.13 -41.91
CA THR A 26 1.67 -30.46 -41.84
C THR A 26 1.64 -30.94 -40.39
N LEU A 27 0.43 -31.10 -39.80
CA LEU A 27 0.19 -31.82 -38.58
C LEU A 27 0.60 -33.31 -38.77
N LEU A 28 1.69 -33.71 -38.15
CA LEU A 28 1.94 -35.11 -37.85
C LEU A 28 1.20 -35.42 -36.56
N ALA A 29 0.10 -36.12 -36.65
CA ALA A 29 -0.60 -36.66 -35.50
C ALA A 29 0.30 -37.67 -34.78
N ALA A 30 1.01 -37.21 -33.75
CA ALA A 30 1.57 -38.08 -32.73
C ALA A 30 0.56 -38.15 -31.59
N SER A 31 0.19 -39.37 -31.18
CA SER A 31 -0.66 -39.65 -30.04
C SER A 31 0.13 -39.43 -28.73
N SER A 32 0.47 -38.21 -28.41
CA SER A 32 0.87 -37.78 -27.09
C SER A 32 0.06 -36.50 -26.80
N ASP A 33 -0.58 -36.47 -25.64
CA ASP A 33 -1.35 -35.33 -25.14
C ASP A 33 -0.46 -34.11 -24.84
N ASP A 34 0.74 -34.04 -25.41
CA ASP A 34 1.74 -33.01 -25.18
C ASP A 34 2.07 -32.25 -26.50
N ILE A 35 2.16 -30.93 -26.41
CA ILE A 35 2.62 -30.04 -27.49
C ILE A 35 4.03 -29.53 -27.14
N ASP A 36 4.90 -29.47 -28.12
CA ASP A 36 6.22 -28.82 -28.05
C ASP A 36 6.49 -28.11 -29.41
N GLN A 37 6.36 -26.78 -29.42
CA GLN A 37 6.49 -25.97 -30.63
C GLN A 37 7.43 -24.79 -30.38
N GLU A 38 8.24 -24.45 -31.38
CA GLU A 38 9.13 -23.28 -31.37
C GLU A 38 8.72 -22.29 -32.46
N PHE A 39 8.67 -21.00 -32.11
CA PHE A 39 8.33 -19.87 -32.97
C PHE A 39 9.50 -18.88 -33.02
N ALA A 40 10.03 -18.62 -34.20
CA ALA A 40 11.06 -17.62 -34.39
C ALA A 40 10.44 -16.21 -34.30
N VAL A 41 10.89 -15.42 -33.33
CA VAL A 41 10.38 -14.08 -33.06
C VAL A 41 11.51 -13.06 -32.99
N ALA A 42 11.18 -11.78 -33.03
CA ALA A 42 12.11 -10.72 -32.65
C ALA A 42 11.84 -10.24 -31.22
N PRO A 43 12.79 -9.55 -30.56
CA PRO A 43 12.53 -8.92 -29.26
C PRO A 43 11.36 -7.93 -29.31
N GLY A 44 10.59 -7.82 -28.23
CA GLY A 44 9.49 -6.84 -28.08
C GLY A 44 8.13 -7.29 -28.64
N GLY A 45 7.94 -8.58 -28.92
CA GLY A 45 6.61 -9.16 -29.15
C GLY A 45 5.89 -9.49 -27.85
N THR A 46 4.70 -10.07 -27.95
CA THR A 46 3.83 -10.45 -26.84
C THR A 46 3.52 -11.95 -26.88
N LEU A 47 3.65 -12.59 -25.73
CA LEU A 47 3.06 -13.91 -25.50
C LEU A 47 1.68 -13.72 -24.85
N THR A 48 0.63 -14.19 -25.50
CA THR A 48 -0.71 -14.29 -24.93
C THR A 48 -1.05 -15.73 -24.64
N VAL A 49 -1.43 -16.04 -23.39
CA VAL A 49 -1.93 -17.36 -22.99
C VAL A 49 -3.29 -17.17 -22.32
N ASN A 50 -4.31 -17.82 -22.89
CA ASN A 50 -5.64 -17.86 -22.28
C ASN A 50 -6.05 -19.32 -22.11
N SER A 51 -6.31 -19.75 -20.86
CA SER A 51 -6.67 -21.11 -20.53
C SER A 51 -7.78 -21.20 -19.49
N ASP A 52 -8.75 -22.07 -19.70
CA ASP A 52 -9.79 -22.36 -18.69
C ASP A 52 -9.21 -22.91 -17.38
N SER A 53 -8.01 -23.48 -17.38
CA SER A 53 -7.35 -24.00 -16.18
C SER A 53 -5.90 -24.42 -16.44
N GLY A 54 -5.16 -24.63 -15.35
CA GLY A 54 -3.79 -25.12 -15.37
C GLY A 54 -2.75 -24.06 -15.03
N PRO A 55 -1.62 -24.46 -14.43
CA PRO A 55 -0.54 -23.52 -14.13
C PRO A 55 0.19 -23.11 -15.41
N ILE A 56 0.58 -21.83 -15.43
CA ILE A 56 1.39 -21.22 -16.48
C ILE A 56 2.75 -20.83 -15.89
N GLU A 57 3.83 -21.36 -16.44
CA GLU A 57 5.20 -21.00 -16.10
C GLU A 57 5.89 -20.40 -17.32
N VAL A 58 6.27 -19.12 -17.25
CA VAL A 58 7.01 -18.41 -18.29
C VAL A 58 8.43 -18.17 -17.79
N ARG A 59 9.41 -18.69 -18.53
CA ARG A 59 10.83 -18.48 -18.31
C ARG A 59 11.44 -17.67 -19.46
N THR A 60 12.49 -16.95 -19.19
CA THR A 60 13.21 -16.16 -20.19
C THR A 60 14.54 -16.78 -20.57
N TRP A 61 14.94 -16.59 -21.82
CA TRP A 61 16.22 -17.02 -22.33
C TRP A 61 16.84 -16.03 -23.33
N GLU A 62 18.06 -16.28 -23.74
CA GLU A 62 18.80 -15.40 -24.67
C GLU A 62 18.55 -15.74 -26.17
N ARG A 63 17.54 -16.57 -26.47
CA ARG A 63 17.19 -16.95 -27.84
C ARG A 63 16.01 -16.08 -28.34
N ASN A 64 16.04 -15.70 -29.59
CA ASN A 64 14.91 -15.03 -30.28
C ASN A 64 13.87 -16.07 -30.77
N VAL A 65 13.36 -16.83 -29.85
CA VAL A 65 12.39 -17.92 -30.08
C VAL A 65 11.43 -17.97 -28.90
N VAL A 66 10.16 -18.14 -29.14
CA VAL A 66 9.19 -18.56 -28.14
C VAL A 66 9.03 -20.08 -28.25
N ARG A 67 9.23 -20.81 -27.17
CA ARG A 67 8.96 -22.25 -27.11
C ARG A 67 7.76 -22.49 -26.22
N VAL A 68 6.74 -23.12 -26.75
CA VAL A 68 5.51 -23.48 -26.06
C VAL A 68 5.50 -25.00 -25.82
N GLN A 69 5.51 -25.38 -24.54
CA GLN A 69 5.34 -26.77 -24.13
C GLN A 69 4.04 -26.90 -23.32
N ILE A 70 3.09 -27.68 -23.81
CA ILE A 70 1.83 -27.95 -23.11
C ILE A 70 1.80 -29.45 -22.80
N ARG A 71 1.58 -29.77 -21.54
CA ARG A 71 1.52 -31.20 -21.07
C ARG A 71 0.14 -31.53 -20.56
N ASN A 72 -0.22 -32.81 -20.70
CA ASN A 72 -1.51 -33.36 -20.25
C ASN A 72 -2.72 -32.61 -20.84
N SER A 73 -2.65 -32.25 -22.11
CA SER A 73 -3.67 -31.47 -22.81
C SER A 73 -4.97 -32.25 -23.15
N GLY A 74 -5.08 -33.50 -22.73
CA GLY A 74 -6.27 -34.30 -23.00
C GLY A 74 -7.56 -33.66 -22.43
N GLY A 75 -8.56 -33.45 -23.31
CA GLY A 75 -9.82 -32.78 -22.96
C GLY A 75 -9.80 -31.27 -23.13
N PHE A 76 -8.80 -30.72 -23.84
CA PHE A 76 -8.74 -29.33 -24.25
C PHE A 76 -8.70 -29.21 -25.77
N GLU A 77 -9.41 -28.22 -26.31
CA GLU A 77 -9.20 -27.71 -27.64
C GLU A 77 -8.07 -26.68 -27.59
N LEU A 78 -7.00 -26.93 -28.32
CA LEU A 78 -5.81 -26.11 -28.29
C LEU A 78 -5.63 -25.37 -29.62
N ASP A 79 -5.42 -24.06 -29.54
CA ASP A 79 -4.97 -23.23 -30.67
C ASP A 79 -3.65 -22.56 -30.29
N VAL A 80 -2.59 -22.86 -31.04
CA VAL A 80 -1.26 -22.26 -30.83
C VAL A 80 -0.82 -21.65 -32.16
N ALA A 81 -0.77 -20.33 -32.20
CA ALA A 81 -0.52 -19.58 -33.42
C ALA A 81 0.54 -18.48 -33.21
N GLN A 82 1.25 -18.16 -34.31
CA GLN A 82 2.11 -17.00 -34.39
C GLN A 82 1.49 -15.94 -35.31
N GLU A 83 1.34 -14.72 -34.80
CA GLU A 83 0.88 -13.55 -35.54
C GLU A 83 1.97 -12.51 -35.60
N GLY A 84 2.77 -12.52 -36.67
CA GLY A 84 3.92 -11.61 -36.80
C GLY A 84 4.99 -11.92 -35.74
N ASN A 85 5.13 -11.05 -34.77
CA ASN A 85 6.09 -11.19 -33.65
C ASN A 85 5.44 -11.72 -32.36
N ASP A 86 4.13 -11.89 -32.35
CA ASP A 86 3.36 -12.32 -31.20
C ASP A 86 3.02 -13.80 -31.28
N VAL A 87 2.94 -14.46 -30.11
CA VAL A 87 2.54 -15.87 -30.01
C VAL A 87 1.31 -15.97 -29.14
N VAL A 88 0.28 -16.62 -29.62
CA VAL A 88 -1.00 -16.80 -28.94
C VAL A 88 -1.23 -18.27 -28.65
N VAL A 89 -1.63 -18.57 -27.43
CA VAL A 89 -1.99 -19.91 -26.95
C VAL A 89 -3.38 -19.85 -26.33
N ILE A 90 -4.34 -20.56 -26.90
CA ILE A 90 -5.69 -20.67 -26.36
C ILE A 90 -5.94 -22.14 -26.01
N ALA A 91 -6.48 -22.39 -24.82
CA ALA A 91 -6.77 -23.73 -24.33
C ALA A 91 -8.15 -23.78 -23.67
N ASP A 92 -9.14 -24.19 -24.45
CA ASP A 92 -10.53 -24.30 -24.02
C ASP A 92 -10.87 -25.72 -23.60
N GLN A 93 -11.46 -25.90 -22.43
CA GLN A 93 -11.85 -27.23 -21.92
C GLN A 93 -13.08 -27.78 -22.64
N GLU A 94 -12.96 -28.92 -23.29
CA GLU A 94 -14.06 -29.55 -24.03
C GLU A 94 -15.21 -30.06 -23.10
N GLY A 95 -16.43 -29.58 -23.35
CA GLY A 95 -17.67 -30.29 -23.06
C GLY A 95 -18.11 -30.46 -21.62
N ARG A 96 -17.68 -29.63 -20.63
CA ARG A 96 -18.16 -29.73 -19.25
C ARG A 96 -18.98 -28.53 -18.80
N LEU A 97 -20.32 -28.68 -18.82
CA LEU A 97 -21.25 -27.74 -18.17
C LEU A 97 -21.15 -27.73 -16.63
N PHE A 98 -20.61 -28.77 -15.99
CA PHE A 98 -20.35 -28.85 -14.54
C PHE A 98 -19.35 -30.01 -14.30
N GLY A 99 -18.07 -29.73 -14.07
CA GLY A 99 -17.09 -30.76 -13.76
C GLY A 99 -16.09 -30.35 -12.68
N PHE A 100 -16.28 -30.81 -11.45
CA PHE A 100 -15.26 -30.83 -10.40
C PHE A 100 -14.20 -31.93 -10.73
N GLY A 101 -13.34 -31.68 -11.68
CA GLY A 101 -12.20 -32.55 -11.96
C GLY A 101 -11.04 -31.62 -12.29
N GLY A 102 -10.01 -31.58 -11.45
CA GLY A 102 -8.80 -30.83 -11.73
C GLY A 102 -8.21 -31.32 -13.06
N SER A 103 -8.04 -30.43 -14.01
CA SER A 103 -7.24 -30.71 -15.19
C SER A 103 -5.77 -30.72 -14.78
N ASN A 104 -4.99 -31.64 -15.31
CA ASN A 104 -3.54 -31.66 -15.07
C ASN A 104 -2.77 -30.93 -16.20
N ILE A 105 -3.47 -30.15 -17.03
CA ILE A 105 -2.82 -29.36 -18.08
C ILE A 105 -1.80 -28.40 -17.47
N ARG A 106 -0.66 -28.26 -18.11
CA ARG A 106 0.41 -27.37 -17.66
C ARG A 106 1.07 -26.71 -18.86
N PHE A 107 1.35 -25.44 -18.72
CA PHE A 107 2.02 -24.62 -19.73
C PHE A 107 3.43 -24.27 -19.23
N ASP A 108 4.47 -24.77 -19.91
CA ASP A 108 5.87 -24.44 -19.68
C ASP A 108 6.34 -23.67 -20.92
N ILE A 109 6.56 -22.35 -20.83
CA ILE A 109 6.85 -21.51 -21.98
C ILE A 109 8.15 -20.75 -21.77
N ASP A 110 9.03 -20.81 -22.75
CA ASP A 110 10.28 -20.05 -22.77
C ASP A 110 10.15 -18.89 -23.78
N VAL A 111 10.41 -17.65 -23.36
CA VAL A 111 10.34 -16.44 -24.19
C VAL A 111 11.68 -15.71 -24.26
N PRO A 112 11.92 -14.88 -25.28
CA PRO A 112 13.07 -13.97 -25.25
C PRO A 112 13.05 -13.09 -24.01
N ARG A 113 14.22 -12.68 -23.51
CA ARG A 113 14.33 -11.82 -22.35
C ARG A 113 13.57 -10.48 -22.50
N GLN A 114 13.55 -9.92 -23.73
CA GLN A 114 12.80 -8.72 -24.06
C GLN A 114 11.50 -9.10 -24.76
N TYR A 115 10.45 -9.29 -23.98
CA TYR A 115 9.14 -9.73 -24.47
C TYR A 115 8.05 -9.30 -23.48
N ASN A 116 6.83 -9.07 -23.94
CA ASN A 116 5.68 -8.83 -23.08
C ASN A 116 4.92 -10.13 -22.83
N VAL A 117 4.21 -10.21 -21.74
CA VAL A 117 3.36 -11.37 -21.43
C VAL A 117 1.97 -10.93 -20.98
N ASP A 118 0.96 -11.62 -21.48
CA ASP A 118 -0.46 -11.47 -21.16
C ASP A 118 -1.03 -12.87 -20.90
N LEU A 119 -1.21 -13.18 -19.61
CA LEU A 119 -1.45 -14.54 -19.11
C LEU A 119 -2.74 -14.61 -18.33
N GLU A 120 -3.67 -15.44 -18.78
CA GLU A 120 -4.95 -15.68 -18.13
C GLU A 120 -5.17 -17.17 -17.89
N THR A 121 -5.60 -17.54 -16.66
CA THR A 121 -5.99 -18.93 -16.36
C THR A 121 -7.14 -18.96 -15.36
N GLY A 122 -8.11 -19.86 -15.59
CA GLY A 122 -9.26 -20.01 -14.69
C GLY A 122 -8.93 -20.62 -13.32
N GLY A 123 -7.72 -21.14 -13.07
CA GLY A 123 -7.49 -21.79 -11.78
C GLY A 123 -6.08 -22.27 -11.47
N GLY A 124 -5.10 -22.02 -12.30
CA GLY A 124 -3.69 -22.37 -12.09
C GLY A 124 -2.90 -21.24 -11.44
N SER A 125 -1.71 -21.54 -10.91
CA SER A 125 -0.74 -20.52 -10.56
C SER A 125 -0.06 -19.97 -11.81
N ILE A 126 0.32 -18.70 -11.77
CA ILE A 126 1.12 -18.06 -12.81
C ILE A 126 2.50 -17.73 -12.23
N GLU A 127 3.53 -18.16 -12.93
CA GLU A 127 4.91 -17.84 -12.58
C GLU A 127 5.63 -17.25 -13.79
N VAL A 128 6.17 -16.04 -13.65
CA VAL A 128 6.95 -15.36 -14.68
C VAL A 128 8.35 -15.08 -14.14
N GLY A 129 9.37 -15.54 -14.86
CA GLY A 129 10.77 -15.26 -14.54
C GLY A 129 11.16 -13.80 -14.77
N ASP A 130 12.46 -13.49 -14.65
CA ASP A 130 12.97 -12.15 -14.90
C ASP A 130 12.75 -11.76 -16.37
N ILE A 131 12.09 -10.61 -16.63
CA ILE A 131 11.69 -10.21 -17.98
C ILE A 131 11.93 -8.72 -18.20
N ALA A 132 12.10 -8.32 -19.47
CA ALA A 132 12.10 -6.92 -19.88
C ALA A 132 10.91 -6.67 -20.82
N GLY A 133 9.89 -6.00 -20.31
CA GLY A 133 8.61 -5.73 -20.97
C GLY A 133 7.45 -5.76 -19.99
N ASP A 134 6.26 -5.51 -20.47
CA ASP A 134 5.03 -5.47 -19.68
C ASP A 134 4.60 -6.87 -19.27
N VAL A 135 4.06 -6.98 -18.05
CA VAL A 135 3.50 -8.22 -17.50
C VAL A 135 2.05 -8.00 -17.10
N HIS A 136 1.14 -8.72 -17.74
CA HIS A 136 -0.24 -8.85 -17.31
C HIS A 136 -0.52 -10.31 -16.95
N ALA A 137 -1.07 -10.56 -15.74
CA ALA A 137 -1.36 -11.92 -15.29
C ALA A 137 -2.63 -11.97 -14.45
N ASP A 138 -3.59 -12.78 -14.88
CA ASP A 138 -4.88 -12.97 -14.23
C ASP A 138 -5.13 -14.45 -13.92
N THR A 139 -5.60 -14.74 -12.70
CA THR A 139 -6.05 -16.10 -12.35
C THR A 139 -7.18 -16.07 -11.32
N SER A 140 -8.20 -16.90 -11.49
CA SER A 140 -9.28 -16.93 -10.50
C SER A 140 -8.88 -17.58 -9.16
N GLY A 141 -7.88 -18.43 -9.10
CA GLY A 141 -7.63 -19.17 -7.85
C GLY A 141 -6.17 -19.42 -7.49
N GLY A 142 -5.26 -19.28 -8.42
CA GLY A 142 -3.84 -19.56 -8.24
C GLY A 142 -3.07 -18.39 -7.61
N SER A 143 -1.85 -18.69 -7.17
CA SER A 143 -0.91 -17.63 -6.79
C SER A 143 -0.19 -17.09 -8.02
N ILE A 144 0.16 -15.81 -7.97
CA ILE A 144 0.94 -15.15 -9.02
C ILE A 144 2.32 -14.82 -8.46
N SER A 145 3.36 -15.19 -9.18
CA SER A 145 4.75 -14.91 -8.84
C SER A 145 5.47 -14.31 -10.04
N ILE A 146 5.92 -13.06 -9.90
CA ILE A 146 6.62 -12.33 -10.95
C ILE A 146 8.05 -12.06 -10.51
N GLY A 147 9.01 -12.46 -11.34
CA GLY A 147 10.42 -12.15 -11.20
C GLY A 147 10.69 -10.66 -11.40
N ARG A 148 11.97 -10.31 -11.63
CA ARG A 148 12.34 -8.92 -11.88
C ARG A 148 11.81 -8.45 -13.24
N VAL A 149 11.12 -7.30 -13.25
CA VAL A 149 10.64 -6.65 -14.46
C VAL A 149 11.48 -5.40 -14.73
N THR A 150 11.94 -5.25 -15.97
CA THR A 150 12.76 -4.12 -16.39
C THR A 150 12.11 -3.39 -17.54
N GLY A 151 11.85 -2.08 -17.38
CA GLY A 151 11.33 -1.20 -18.42
C GLY A 151 9.91 -1.54 -18.88
N GLY A 152 9.08 -2.08 -17.97
CA GLY A 152 7.68 -2.38 -18.20
C GLY A 152 6.85 -2.30 -16.93
N ASP A 153 5.54 -2.21 -17.09
CA ASP A 153 4.57 -2.18 -16.00
C ASP A 153 4.09 -3.60 -15.66
N VAL A 154 3.65 -3.79 -14.41
CA VAL A 154 3.10 -5.06 -13.92
C VAL A 154 1.66 -4.84 -13.48
N VAL A 155 0.73 -5.59 -14.07
CA VAL A 155 -0.68 -5.62 -13.67
C VAL A 155 -1.07 -7.07 -13.38
N VAL A 156 -1.45 -7.35 -12.14
CA VAL A 156 -1.76 -8.73 -11.73
C VAL A 156 -3.02 -8.80 -10.88
N ASP A 157 -3.87 -9.77 -11.17
CA ASP A 157 -5.12 -10.03 -10.46
C ASP A 157 -5.28 -11.50 -10.09
N THR A 158 -5.78 -11.77 -8.87
CA THR A 158 -6.22 -13.11 -8.49
C THR A 158 -7.34 -13.07 -7.45
N SER A 159 -8.36 -13.90 -7.56
CA SER A 159 -9.40 -13.90 -6.52
C SER A 159 -8.94 -14.55 -5.21
N GLY A 160 -8.05 -15.54 -5.23
CA GLY A 160 -7.75 -16.31 -4.02
C GLY A 160 -6.28 -16.44 -3.66
N GLY A 161 -5.39 -16.28 -4.61
CA GLY A 161 -3.97 -16.57 -4.47
C GLY A 161 -3.17 -15.47 -3.79
N ARG A 162 -1.94 -15.83 -3.44
CA ARG A 162 -0.93 -14.84 -3.04
C ARG A 162 -0.30 -14.21 -4.28
N ILE A 163 -0.03 -12.91 -4.20
CA ILE A 163 0.75 -12.20 -5.21
C ILE A 163 2.16 -11.92 -4.63
N THR A 164 3.19 -12.26 -5.40
CA THR A 164 4.58 -11.97 -5.07
C THR A 164 5.25 -11.36 -6.28
N ILE A 165 5.78 -10.15 -6.16
CA ILE A 165 6.45 -9.43 -7.24
C ILE A 165 7.84 -9.01 -6.76
N ALA A 166 8.87 -9.33 -7.52
CA ALA A 166 10.23 -8.88 -7.26
C ALA A 166 10.40 -7.39 -7.63
N ASP A 167 11.65 -6.93 -7.85
CA ASP A 167 11.89 -5.53 -8.21
C ASP A 167 11.31 -5.20 -9.59
N VAL A 168 10.66 -4.02 -9.71
CA VAL A 168 10.05 -3.55 -10.96
C VAL A 168 10.60 -2.17 -11.34
N ASP A 169 11.10 -2.06 -12.56
CA ASP A 169 11.43 -0.78 -13.18
C ASP A 169 10.25 -0.34 -14.07
N GLY A 170 9.24 0.22 -13.44
CA GLY A 170 7.93 0.60 -13.98
C GLY A 170 6.93 0.80 -12.86
N ASN A 171 5.63 0.72 -13.15
CA ASN A 171 4.52 0.78 -12.20
C ASN A 171 4.01 -0.62 -11.85
N VAL A 172 3.35 -0.75 -10.71
CA VAL A 172 2.73 -2.01 -10.26
C VAL A 172 1.29 -1.77 -9.85
N SER A 173 0.37 -2.59 -10.37
CA SER A 173 -0.99 -2.75 -9.88
C SER A 173 -1.21 -4.23 -9.53
N ALA A 174 -1.58 -4.51 -8.28
CA ALA A 174 -1.75 -5.87 -7.77
C ALA A 174 -3.03 -5.99 -6.94
N ASP A 175 -3.94 -6.85 -7.38
CA ASP A 175 -5.24 -7.06 -6.75
C ASP A 175 -5.47 -8.51 -6.36
N THR A 176 -6.01 -8.75 -5.16
CA THR A 176 -6.46 -10.09 -4.74
C THR A 176 -7.59 -10.01 -3.72
N SER A 177 -8.60 -10.86 -3.80
CA SER A 177 -9.64 -10.84 -2.75
C SER A 177 -9.20 -11.55 -1.47
N GLY A 178 -8.38 -12.59 -1.53
CA GLY A 178 -8.09 -13.41 -0.35
C GLY A 178 -6.63 -13.51 0.05
N GLY A 179 -5.72 -13.37 -0.88
CA GLY A 179 -4.28 -13.57 -0.68
C GLY A 179 -3.57 -12.39 -0.04
N SER A 180 -2.31 -12.60 0.32
CA SER A 180 -1.41 -11.52 0.71
C SER A 180 -0.65 -11.02 -0.52
N ILE A 181 -0.36 -9.73 -0.56
CA ILE A 181 0.44 -9.09 -1.61
C ILE A 181 1.83 -8.78 -1.05
N SER A 182 2.87 -9.15 -1.77
CA SER A 182 4.25 -8.83 -1.44
C SER A 182 4.97 -8.31 -2.68
N ILE A 183 5.35 -7.05 -2.65
CA ILE A 183 6.04 -6.34 -3.74
C ILE A 183 7.41 -5.88 -3.20
N ALA A 184 8.48 -6.13 -3.93
CA ALA A 184 9.79 -5.64 -3.55
C ALA A 184 9.94 -4.13 -3.89
N ASN A 185 11.03 -3.68 -4.50
CA ASN A 185 11.18 -2.26 -4.82
C ASN A 185 10.60 -1.96 -6.21
N VAL A 186 9.98 -0.78 -6.34
CA VAL A 186 9.36 -0.30 -7.56
C VAL A 186 9.90 1.09 -7.90
N THR A 187 10.27 1.35 -9.13
CA THR A 187 10.75 2.69 -9.53
C THR A 187 9.61 3.68 -9.81
N GLY A 188 8.43 3.19 -10.12
CA GLY A 188 7.19 3.95 -10.38
C GLY A 188 6.22 3.95 -9.22
N ASN A 189 4.93 4.02 -9.55
CA ASN A 189 3.81 3.98 -8.62
C ASN A 189 3.44 2.55 -8.25
N VAL A 190 2.85 2.38 -7.07
CA VAL A 190 2.32 1.09 -6.59
C VAL A 190 0.87 1.25 -6.17
N GLU A 191 0.00 0.41 -6.69
CA GLU A 191 -1.37 0.20 -6.24
C GLU A 191 -1.51 -1.27 -5.82
N ALA A 192 -1.90 -1.52 -4.56
CA ALA A 192 -2.02 -2.87 -4.02
C ALA A 192 -3.29 -3.01 -3.18
N ASP A 193 -4.16 -3.94 -3.57
CA ASP A 193 -5.50 -4.09 -3.00
C ASP A 193 -5.80 -5.53 -2.60
N THR A 194 -6.29 -5.74 -1.37
CA THR A 194 -6.75 -7.06 -0.94
C THR A 194 -7.85 -6.97 0.10
N SER A 195 -8.86 -7.86 0.05
CA SER A 195 -9.85 -7.86 1.12
C SER A 195 -9.39 -8.58 2.39
N GLY A 196 -8.55 -9.61 2.27
CA GLY A 196 -8.25 -10.46 3.44
C GLY A 196 -6.79 -10.54 3.85
N GLY A 197 -5.88 -10.37 2.94
CA GLY A 197 -4.45 -10.57 3.15
C GLY A 197 -3.73 -9.36 3.73
N SER A 198 -2.46 -9.55 4.07
CA SER A 198 -1.56 -8.44 4.41
C SER A 198 -0.84 -7.94 3.16
N ILE A 199 -0.56 -6.65 3.13
CA ILE A 199 0.20 -6.00 2.07
C ILE A 199 1.59 -5.65 2.59
N ARG A 200 2.61 -6.02 1.82
CA ARG A 200 4.00 -5.59 2.06
C ARG A 200 4.57 -5.02 0.77
N ILE A 201 5.07 -3.79 0.83
CA ILE A 201 5.71 -3.09 -0.28
C ILE A 201 7.09 -2.63 0.19
N GLY A 202 8.10 -2.83 -0.61
CA GLY A 202 9.43 -2.23 -0.40
C GLY A 202 9.42 -0.73 -0.61
N ASN A 203 10.44 -0.18 -1.25
CA ASN A 203 10.49 1.24 -1.58
C ASN A 203 9.81 1.50 -2.93
N ALA A 204 9.15 2.66 -3.06
CA ALA A 204 8.61 3.12 -4.34
C ALA A 204 9.17 4.48 -4.74
N GLY A 205 9.50 4.62 -6.03
CA GLY A 205 9.96 5.88 -6.60
C GLY A 205 8.82 6.85 -6.96
N GLY A 206 7.56 6.44 -6.82
CA GLY A 206 6.36 7.21 -7.05
C GLY A 206 5.40 7.19 -5.87
N ASP A 207 4.11 7.29 -6.18
CA ASP A 207 3.03 7.21 -5.21
C ASP A 207 2.76 5.75 -4.79
N ILE A 208 2.36 5.56 -3.52
CA ILE A 208 1.93 4.26 -2.99
C ILE A 208 0.48 4.38 -2.53
N TYR A 209 -0.37 3.49 -3.03
CA TYR A 209 -1.70 3.25 -2.53
C TYR A 209 -1.81 1.79 -2.10
N ALA A 210 -2.21 1.53 -0.84
CA ALA A 210 -2.39 0.18 -0.33
C ALA A 210 -3.65 0.07 0.53
N ASP A 211 -4.56 -0.82 0.16
CA ASP A 211 -5.83 -1.04 0.86
C ASP A 211 -6.01 -2.52 1.24
N THR A 212 -6.46 -2.75 2.47
CA THR A 212 -6.90 -4.10 2.89
C THR A 212 -7.99 -4.02 3.95
N SER A 213 -9.01 -4.88 3.90
CA SER A 213 -10.00 -4.88 4.98
C SER A 213 -9.50 -5.60 6.23
N GLY A 214 -8.61 -6.59 6.13
CA GLY A 214 -8.29 -7.44 7.29
C GLY A 214 -6.83 -7.49 7.70
N GLY A 215 -5.91 -7.30 6.78
CA GLY A 215 -4.48 -7.53 6.97
C GLY A 215 -3.71 -6.34 7.53
N ASN A 216 -2.43 -6.57 7.82
CA ASN A 216 -1.50 -5.49 8.11
C ASN A 216 -0.96 -4.88 6.81
N ILE A 217 -0.61 -3.60 6.86
CA ILE A 217 0.10 -2.92 5.79
C ILE A 217 1.50 -2.55 6.28
N GLU A 218 2.52 -2.92 5.52
CA GLU A 218 3.91 -2.57 5.79
C GLU A 218 4.55 -2.04 4.50
N VAL A 219 4.96 -0.77 4.51
CA VAL A 219 5.58 -0.09 3.35
C VAL A 219 6.93 0.48 3.72
N GLY A 220 7.87 0.44 2.80
CA GLY A 220 9.16 1.11 2.91
C GLY A 220 9.05 2.62 2.67
N GLU A 221 10.04 3.19 1.98
CA GLU A 221 10.06 4.61 1.65
C GLU A 221 9.26 4.89 0.37
N GLY A 222 8.53 6.02 0.33
CA GLY A 222 7.82 6.52 -0.85
C GLY A 222 8.36 7.86 -1.31
N ALA A 223 8.68 7.99 -2.60
CA ALA A 223 9.12 9.28 -3.15
C ALA A 223 7.95 10.22 -3.47
N GLY A 224 6.72 9.72 -3.52
CA GLY A 224 5.47 10.46 -3.75
C GLY A 224 4.55 10.47 -2.53
N ARG A 225 3.26 10.56 -2.80
CA ARG A 225 2.18 10.38 -1.83
C ARG A 225 2.12 8.92 -1.37
N VAL A 226 1.94 8.72 -0.07
CA VAL A 226 1.70 7.39 0.52
C VAL A 226 0.33 7.39 1.19
N GLU A 227 -0.57 6.52 0.77
CA GLU A 227 -1.93 6.38 1.32
C GLU A 227 -2.20 4.91 1.65
N LEU A 228 -2.48 4.65 2.93
CA LEU A 228 -2.56 3.31 3.50
C LEU A 228 -3.84 3.16 4.30
N ASP A 229 -4.70 2.23 3.91
CA ASP A 229 -5.99 1.97 4.57
C ASP A 229 -6.14 0.51 4.97
N THR A 230 -6.58 0.27 6.22
CA THR A 230 -6.98 -1.07 6.66
C THR A 230 -8.08 -0.99 7.72
N SER A 231 -9.08 -1.87 7.68
CA SER A 231 -10.07 -1.86 8.75
C SER A 231 -9.58 -2.52 10.03
N GLY A 232 -8.72 -3.54 9.97
CA GLY A 232 -8.37 -4.33 11.15
C GLY A 232 -6.89 -4.36 11.52
N GLY A 233 -6.02 -4.14 10.57
CA GLY A 233 -4.59 -4.38 10.70
C GLY A 233 -3.78 -3.22 11.29
N THR A 234 -2.53 -3.51 11.56
CA THR A 234 -1.52 -2.52 11.92
C THR A 234 -0.90 -1.93 10.64
N ILE A 235 -0.72 -0.61 10.63
CA ILE A 235 0.00 0.09 9.56
C ILE A 235 1.42 0.43 10.03
N ARG A 236 2.40 0.15 9.16
CA ARG A 236 3.78 0.58 9.31
C ARG A 236 4.26 1.20 8.01
N ALA A 237 4.75 2.42 8.07
CA ALA A 237 5.32 3.10 6.90
C ALA A 237 6.69 3.69 7.19
N GLY A 238 7.57 3.62 6.20
CA GLY A 238 8.84 4.33 6.17
C GLY A 238 8.66 5.83 5.94
N TRP A 239 9.71 6.49 5.43
CA TRP A 239 9.69 7.91 5.14
C TRP A 239 8.97 8.21 3.83
N ALA A 240 8.06 9.20 3.83
CA ALA A 240 7.42 9.70 2.61
C ALA A 240 7.99 11.09 2.22
N MET A 241 8.34 11.25 0.95
CA MET A 241 8.72 12.58 0.43
C MET A 241 7.50 13.46 0.14
N GLY A 242 6.35 12.85 -0.13
CA GLY A 242 5.04 13.48 -0.26
C GLY A 242 4.18 13.33 1.00
N PRO A 243 2.87 13.66 0.92
CA PRO A 243 1.93 13.41 2.00
C PRO A 243 1.86 11.93 2.41
N LEU A 244 1.84 11.67 3.72
CA LEU A 244 1.65 10.34 4.29
C LEU A 244 0.31 10.28 5.03
N ILE A 245 -0.59 9.42 4.56
CA ILE A 245 -1.92 9.22 5.11
C ILE A 245 -2.03 7.77 5.53
N ALA A 246 -2.46 7.51 6.77
CA ALA A 246 -2.62 6.18 7.31
C ALA A 246 -3.91 6.08 8.13
N ASP A 247 -4.81 5.22 7.72
CA ASP A 247 -6.12 5.01 8.34
C ASP A 247 -6.33 3.54 8.74
N THR A 248 -6.80 3.32 9.98
CA THR A 248 -7.20 1.98 10.42
C THR A 248 -8.30 2.06 11.47
N SER A 249 -9.29 1.17 11.46
CA SER A 249 -10.27 1.18 12.53
C SER A 249 -9.78 0.51 13.81
N GLY A 250 -8.93 -0.52 13.71
CA GLY A 250 -8.58 -1.33 14.89
C GLY A 250 -7.11 -1.40 15.26
N GLY A 251 -6.22 -1.20 14.32
CA GLY A 251 -4.79 -1.42 14.48
C GLY A 251 -4.01 -0.24 15.04
N ASN A 252 -2.72 -0.47 15.31
CA ASN A 252 -1.79 0.61 15.62
C ASN A 252 -1.20 1.19 14.33
N ILE A 253 -0.79 2.45 14.40
CA ILE A 253 -0.12 3.16 13.31
C ILE A 253 1.30 3.53 13.75
N PHE A 254 2.31 3.12 12.98
CA PHE A 254 3.72 3.42 13.20
C PHE A 254 4.32 4.04 11.93
N LEU A 255 4.66 5.31 11.99
CA LEU A 255 5.16 6.07 10.85
C LEU A 255 6.56 6.62 11.15
N GLU A 256 7.51 6.40 10.23
CA GLU A 256 8.79 7.12 10.29
C GLU A 256 8.57 8.62 10.03
N GLY A 257 7.61 8.96 9.15
CA GLY A 257 7.14 10.33 8.94
C GLY A 257 7.15 10.82 7.50
N SER A 258 7.08 12.15 7.33
CA SER A 258 6.98 12.78 6.01
C SER A 258 7.74 14.09 5.91
N GLU A 259 8.18 14.40 4.68
CA GLU A 259 8.73 15.73 4.31
C GLU A 259 7.65 16.81 4.25
N THR A 260 6.40 16.46 3.92
CA THR A 260 5.33 17.43 3.65
C THR A 260 4.24 17.45 4.73
N SER A 261 3.53 16.34 4.96
CA SER A 261 2.46 16.25 5.96
C SER A 261 2.21 14.81 6.38
N VAL A 262 1.73 14.62 7.59
CA VAL A 262 1.29 13.32 8.12
C VAL A 262 -0.16 13.46 8.59
N GLU A 263 -1.01 12.51 8.16
CA GLU A 263 -2.37 12.30 8.64
C GLU A 263 -2.49 10.85 9.10
N ALA A 264 -2.86 10.63 10.37
CA ALA A 264 -2.94 9.30 10.95
C ALA A 264 -4.21 9.17 11.79
N ASP A 265 -5.09 8.25 11.44
CA ASP A 265 -6.36 8.03 12.10
C ASP A 265 -6.56 6.57 12.51
N THR A 266 -7.02 6.34 13.75
CA THR A 266 -7.43 5.01 14.19
C THR A 266 -8.52 5.09 15.27
N SER A 267 -9.50 4.20 15.27
CA SER A 267 -10.46 4.19 16.36
C SER A 267 -9.95 3.51 17.63
N GLY A 268 -9.09 2.50 17.51
CA GLY A 268 -8.71 1.67 18.67
C GLY A 268 -7.23 1.64 19.04
N GLY A 269 -6.36 1.88 18.09
CA GLY A 269 -4.92 1.69 18.22
C GLY A 269 -4.14 2.90 18.74
N ASN A 270 -2.85 2.70 18.96
CA ASN A 270 -1.92 3.78 19.24
C ASN A 270 -1.35 4.34 17.93
N ILE A 271 -1.01 5.62 17.93
CA ILE A 271 -0.32 6.30 16.84
C ILE A 271 1.08 6.71 17.31
N GLU A 272 2.11 6.29 16.58
CA GLU A 272 3.48 6.74 16.77
C GLU A 272 4.03 7.32 15.47
N ILE A 273 4.39 8.61 15.50
CA ILE A 273 5.02 9.34 14.40
C ILE A 273 6.41 9.79 14.87
N ARG A 274 7.46 9.34 14.18
CA ARG A 274 8.83 9.61 14.60
C ARG A 274 9.30 11.00 14.21
N ARG A 275 8.98 11.45 13.00
CA ARG A 275 9.41 12.77 12.54
C ARG A 275 8.44 13.33 11.49
N SER A 276 8.25 14.64 11.50
CA SER A 276 7.57 15.35 10.42
C SER A 276 8.23 16.71 10.15
N ASN A 277 8.41 17.04 8.88
CA ASN A 277 8.87 18.36 8.47
C ASN A 277 7.71 19.32 8.13
N GLY A 278 6.47 18.83 8.07
CA GLY A 278 5.25 19.57 7.83
C GLY A 278 4.16 19.31 8.88
N PRO A 279 2.91 19.72 8.60
CA PRO A 279 1.78 19.51 9.50
C PRO A 279 1.58 18.04 9.88
N VAL A 280 1.14 17.82 11.13
CA VAL A 280 0.75 16.52 11.65
C VAL A 280 -0.69 16.59 12.16
N TYR A 281 -1.54 15.69 11.67
CA TYR A 281 -2.89 15.45 12.16
C TYR A 281 -2.95 13.99 12.64
N ALA A 282 -3.26 13.79 13.92
CA ALA A 282 -3.33 12.45 14.50
C ALA A 282 -4.56 12.33 15.39
N ASP A 283 -5.42 11.36 15.12
CA ASP A 283 -6.65 11.13 15.86
C ASP A 283 -6.79 9.66 16.27
N THR A 284 -7.22 9.43 17.52
CA THR A 284 -7.61 8.09 17.97
C THR A 284 -8.69 8.15 19.05
N SER A 285 -9.68 7.27 19.01
CA SER A 285 -10.66 7.25 20.10
C SER A 285 -10.15 6.53 21.36
N GLY A 286 -9.28 5.52 21.22
CA GLY A 286 -8.91 4.67 22.38
C GLY A 286 -7.44 4.65 22.74
N GLY A 287 -6.57 4.90 21.80
CA GLY A 287 -5.12 4.74 21.94
C GLY A 287 -4.39 5.98 22.43
N SER A 288 -3.08 5.85 22.57
CA SER A 288 -2.18 6.97 22.83
C SER A 288 -1.55 7.47 21.54
N ILE A 289 -1.27 8.78 21.49
CA ILE A 289 -0.59 9.42 20.39
C ILE A 289 0.79 9.88 20.84
N THR A 290 1.83 9.52 20.11
CA THR A 290 3.19 9.96 20.36
C THR A 290 3.79 10.54 19.07
N ILE A 291 4.09 11.82 19.08
CA ILE A 291 4.71 12.53 17.97
C ILE A 291 6.09 13.00 18.42
N ARG A 292 7.12 12.57 17.70
CA ARG A 292 8.50 12.98 18.00
C ARG A 292 9.02 13.85 16.86
N GLN A 293 9.86 14.81 17.19
CA GLN A 293 10.61 15.62 16.21
C GLN A 293 9.76 16.26 15.09
N SER A 294 8.69 17.00 15.49
CA SER A 294 7.90 17.77 14.53
C SER A 294 8.46 19.18 14.30
N ARG A 295 8.45 19.61 13.02
CA ARG A 295 8.80 20.98 12.60
C ARG A 295 7.60 21.77 12.09
N GLY A 296 6.43 21.18 11.97
CA GLY A 296 5.18 21.83 11.53
C GLY A 296 4.16 21.93 12.64
N PRO A 297 2.99 22.53 12.36
CA PRO A 297 1.86 22.50 13.27
C PRO A 297 1.44 21.09 13.61
N ILE A 298 0.95 20.90 14.84
CA ILE A 298 0.47 19.60 15.31
C ILE A 298 -0.97 19.76 15.78
N ARG A 299 -1.85 18.86 15.35
CA ARG A 299 -3.13 18.62 15.95
C ARG A 299 -3.25 17.14 16.30
N ALA A 300 -3.36 16.85 17.60
CA ALA A 300 -3.46 15.49 18.08
C ALA A 300 -4.57 15.37 19.12
N ASP A 301 -5.51 14.46 18.88
CA ASP A 301 -6.71 14.26 19.68
C ASP A 301 -6.87 12.78 20.07
N THR A 302 -7.22 12.53 21.34
CA THR A 302 -7.64 11.19 21.79
C THR A 302 -8.73 11.24 22.85
N ALA A 303 -9.72 10.36 22.76
CA ALA A 303 -10.72 10.28 23.83
C ALA A 303 -10.21 9.50 25.07
N GLY A 304 -9.19 8.63 24.95
CA GLY A 304 -8.83 7.75 26.06
C GLY A 304 -7.37 7.66 26.46
N GLY A 305 -6.45 7.97 25.58
CA GLY A 305 -5.02 7.75 25.79
C GLY A 305 -4.24 9.01 26.15
N ARG A 306 -2.93 8.83 26.31
CA ARG A 306 -1.98 9.94 26.46
C ARG A 306 -1.69 10.56 25.11
N VAL A 307 -1.53 11.90 25.06
CA VAL A 307 -0.98 12.62 23.91
C VAL A 307 0.38 13.18 24.29
N GLU A 308 1.42 12.81 23.54
CA GLU A 308 2.78 13.33 23.74
C GLU A 308 3.32 13.87 22.40
N ALA A 309 3.77 15.14 22.39
CA ALA A 309 4.38 15.75 21.23
C ALA A 309 5.71 16.42 21.59
N GLU A 310 6.72 16.26 20.71
CA GLU A 310 8.01 16.91 20.82
C GLU A 310 8.24 17.80 19.60
N LEU A 311 8.47 19.09 19.86
CA LEU A 311 8.79 20.08 18.85
C LEU A 311 10.29 20.12 18.61
N LEU A 312 10.71 20.26 17.37
CA LEU A 312 12.07 20.62 17.05
C LEU A 312 12.19 22.14 16.92
N ALA A 313 13.34 22.67 17.36
CA ALA A 313 13.69 24.06 17.07
C ALA A 313 13.72 24.28 15.53
N PHE A 314 13.00 25.30 15.07
CA PHE A 314 13.14 25.76 13.69
C PHE A 314 13.26 27.28 13.65
N SER A 315 14.12 27.73 12.76
CA SER A 315 14.31 29.15 12.47
C SER A 315 13.51 29.51 11.22
N GLY A 316 12.44 30.32 11.38
CA GLY A 316 11.67 30.80 10.24
C GLY A 316 10.22 31.14 10.61
N ALA A 317 9.58 31.97 9.83
CA ALA A 317 8.15 32.30 9.97
C ALA A 317 7.29 31.19 9.38
N ARG A 318 7.15 30.07 10.07
CA ARG A 318 6.19 29.03 9.74
C ARG A 318 5.19 28.93 10.89
N ASP A 319 3.96 28.59 10.57
CA ASP A 319 2.95 28.27 11.57
C ASP A 319 3.45 27.07 12.38
N ALA A 320 3.52 27.24 13.70
CA ALA A 320 3.91 26.24 14.68
C ALA A 320 2.81 26.02 15.71
N THR A 321 1.55 26.28 15.34
CA THR A 321 0.40 26.02 16.19
C THR A 321 0.38 24.56 16.62
N VAL A 322 0.24 24.35 17.94
CA VAL A 322 0.14 23.00 18.54
C VAL A 322 -1.18 22.90 19.28
N GLU A 323 -1.97 21.90 18.95
CA GLU A 323 -3.21 21.55 19.63
C GLU A 323 -3.12 20.09 20.06
N LEU A 324 -3.07 19.85 21.39
CA LEU A 324 -3.04 18.51 21.97
C LEU A 324 -4.22 18.36 22.91
N GLU A 325 -5.08 17.40 22.64
CA GLU A 325 -6.30 17.15 23.38
C GLU A 325 -6.40 15.69 23.84
N SER A 326 -6.81 15.47 25.10
CA SER A 326 -7.16 14.15 25.59
C SER A 326 -8.34 14.22 26.57
N SER A 327 -9.37 13.42 26.34
CA SER A 327 -10.48 13.35 27.30
C SER A 327 -10.21 12.44 28.50
N GLY A 328 -9.08 11.71 28.54
CA GLY A 328 -8.84 10.75 29.64
C GLY A 328 -7.38 10.42 29.96
N GLY A 329 -6.42 11.02 29.29
CA GLY A 329 -4.99 10.77 29.50
C GLY A 329 -4.16 12.04 29.67
N ASP A 330 -2.90 11.86 30.08
CA ASP A 330 -1.98 12.98 30.23
C ASP A 330 -1.67 13.62 28.89
N VAL A 331 -1.53 14.94 28.89
CA VAL A 331 -1.06 15.71 27.73
C VAL A 331 0.35 16.22 28.01
N ILE A 332 1.30 15.88 27.14
CA ILE A 332 2.71 16.18 27.31
C ILE A 332 3.22 16.91 26.06
N VAL A 333 3.72 18.12 26.23
CA VAL A 333 4.45 18.82 25.18
C VAL A 333 5.90 19.03 25.59
N ARG A 334 6.83 18.71 24.68
CA ARG A 334 8.26 18.95 24.82
C ARG A 334 8.67 20.07 23.88
N ILE A 335 9.20 21.14 24.40
CA ILE A 335 9.47 22.38 23.68
C ILE A 335 10.95 22.72 23.84
N PRO A 336 11.68 23.09 22.77
CA PRO A 336 13.03 23.64 22.91
C PRO A 336 13.06 24.83 23.89
N ALA A 337 14.07 24.87 24.76
CA ALA A 337 14.13 25.83 25.83
C ALA A 337 14.13 27.31 25.37
N ASP A 338 14.57 27.56 24.14
CA ASP A 338 14.61 28.90 23.51
C ASP A 338 13.40 29.19 22.58
N HIS A 339 12.47 28.24 22.42
CA HIS A 339 11.31 28.40 21.54
C HIS A 339 10.31 29.43 22.10
N GLY A 340 9.94 30.45 21.28
CA GLY A 340 8.92 31.44 21.62
C GLY A 340 7.52 30.93 21.32
N ALA A 341 6.62 30.96 22.31
CA ALA A 341 5.24 30.55 22.15
C ALA A 341 4.28 31.26 23.10
N ARG A 342 2.99 31.18 22.79
CA ARG A 342 1.90 31.53 23.68
C ARG A 342 1.21 30.24 24.15
N ILE A 343 1.36 29.90 25.43
CA ILE A 343 0.84 28.67 26.03
C ILE A 343 -0.54 28.92 26.64
N VAL A 344 -1.48 28.02 26.34
CA VAL A 344 -2.80 27.91 26.97
C VAL A 344 -3.00 26.44 27.32
N ALA A 345 -3.03 26.12 28.62
CA ALA A 345 -3.25 24.79 29.13
C ALA A 345 -4.54 24.77 29.94
N ASP A 346 -5.51 23.97 29.55
CA ASP A 346 -6.80 23.83 30.20
C ASP A 346 -6.97 22.39 30.75
N LEU A 347 -7.05 22.28 32.08
CA LEU A 347 -7.24 21.02 32.75
C LEU A 347 -8.61 21.02 33.42
N GLU A 348 -9.55 20.30 32.82
CA GLU A 348 -10.88 20.14 33.37
C GLU A 348 -10.93 19.05 34.46
N VAL A 349 -11.48 19.40 35.63
CA VAL A 349 -11.64 18.45 36.71
C VAL A 349 -13.11 18.18 36.99
N SER A 350 -13.55 16.99 36.69
CA SER A 350 -14.95 16.61 36.93
C SER A 350 -15.27 16.53 38.44
N ARG A 351 -16.48 16.97 38.85
CA ARG A 351 -16.92 17.00 40.27
C ARG A 351 -16.84 15.64 40.99
N ARG A 352 -16.68 14.53 40.28
CA ARG A 352 -16.58 13.19 40.83
C ARG A 352 -15.16 12.65 40.80
N ALA A 353 -14.23 13.36 40.17
CA ALA A 353 -12.83 12.96 40.13
C ALA A 353 -12.23 12.95 41.56
N ARG A 354 -11.36 11.99 41.81
CA ARG A 354 -10.70 11.79 43.15
C ARG A 354 -9.17 11.95 43.01
N GLY A 355 -8.66 12.39 41.87
CA GLY A 355 -7.26 12.63 41.65
C GLY A 355 -6.81 14.04 42.08
N ASP A 356 -5.52 14.20 42.30
CA ASP A 356 -4.84 15.49 42.52
C ASP A 356 -4.13 15.83 41.20
N TYR A 357 -4.88 16.36 40.23
CA TYR A 357 -4.42 16.65 38.90
C TYR A 357 -3.74 18.00 38.84
N ARG A 358 -2.67 18.14 38.01
CA ARG A 358 -1.84 19.34 37.97
C ARG A 358 -1.31 19.68 36.60
N ILE A 359 -0.97 20.95 36.42
CA ILE A 359 -0.14 21.41 35.30
C ILE A 359 1.30 21.51 35.82
N TYR A 360 2.19 20.71 35.25
CA TYR A 360 3.63 20.74 35.50
C TYR A 360 4.32 21.52 34.35
N THR A 361 5.21 22.43 34.68
CA THR A 361 5.87 23.24 33.67
C THR A 361 7.27 23.65 34.05
N ASP A 362 8.19 23.59 33.09
CA ASP A 362 9.55 24.17 33.19
C ASP A 362 9.59 25.64 32.77
N PHE A 363 8.49 26.17 32.25
CA PHE A 363 8.39 27.53 31.75
C PHE A 363 7.62 28.45 32.70
N PRO A 364 7.93 29.80 32.73
CA PRO A 364 7.27 30.75 33.63
C PRO A 364 5.87 31.11 33.12
N ILE A 365 4.86 30.29 33.35
CA ILE A 365 3.46 30.57 33.06
C ILE A 365 2.65 30.77 34.36
N THR A 366 1.53 31.46 34.27
CA THR A 366 0.60 31.64 35.40
C THR A 366 -0.41 30.51 35.43
N ILE A 367 -0.50 29.82 36.58
CA ILE A 367 -1.48 28.74 36.80
C ILE A 367 -2.52 29.27 37.77
N GLN A 368 -3.81 29.09 37.45
CA GLN A 368 -4.95 29.52 38.25
C GLN A 368 -5.99 28.42 38.31
N GLU A 369 -6.57 28.21 39.48
CA GLU A 369 -7.72 27.31 39.67
C GLU A 369 -9.00 28.13 39.65
N ASP A 370 -10.01 27.73 38.88
CA ASP A 370 -11.32 28.36 38.87
C ASP A 370 -12.20 27.88 40.08
N GLY A 371 -13.35 28.56 40.29
CA GLY A 371 -14.27 28.21 41.36
C GLY A 371 -14.95 26.83 41.23
N ASN A 372 -14.74 26.12 40.10
CA ASN A 372 -15.27 24.79 39.83
C ASN A 372 -14.19 23.68 39.96
N GLY A 373 -12.93 24.06 40.21
CA GLY A 373 -11.80 23.14 40.36
C GLY A 373 -11.02 22.89 39.02
N ASN A 374 -11.37 23.55 37.93
CA ASN A 374 -10.58 23.48 36.72
C ASN A 374 -9.29 24.32 36.85
N ILE A 375 -8.21 23.86 36.25
CA ILE A 375 -6.89 24.46 36.36
C ILE A 375 -6.49 25.03 35.00
N LEU A 376 -6.21 26.32 34.94
CA LEU A 376 -5.87 27.04 33.72
C LEU A 376 -4.45 27.59 33.80
N GLY A 377 -3.59 27.17 32.87
CA GLY A 377 -2.23 27.70 32.70
C GLY A 377 -2.15 28.65 31.50
N ARG A 378 -1.63 29.85 31.68
CA ARG A 378 -1.44 30.81 30.60
C ARG A 378 -0.12 31.58 30.72
N GLY A 379 0.56 31.77 29.60
CA GLY A 379 1.77 32.58 29.56
C GLY A 379 2.36 32.73 28.16
N GLU A 380 3.24 33.70 28.06
CA GLU A 380 4.10 33.85 26.87
C GLU A 380 5.53 33.46 27.27
N ILE A 381 6.16 32.62 26.49
CA ILE A 381 7.54 32.17 26.70
C ILE A 381 8.45 32.73 25.60
N ASN A 382 9.67 33.09 25.96
CA ASN A 382 10.72 33.57 25.04
C ASN A 382 10.28 34.67 24.06
N GLY A 383 9.40 35.62 24.52
CA GLY A 383 8.93 36.74 23.71
C GLY A 383 7.64 36.47 22.94
N GLY A 384 6.96 35.39 23.22
CA GLY A 384 5.71 34.99 22.55
C GLY A 384 5.95 34.33 21.20
N GLY A 385 4.88 33.98 20.50
CA GLY A 385 4.89 33.26 19.22
C GLY A 385 3.58 32.58 18.95
N ASP A 386 3.64 31.49 18.16
CA ASP A 386 2.50 30.67 17.80
C ASP A 386 1.87 30.02 19.03
N PRO A 387 0.56 29.77 19.02
CA PRO A 387 -0.14 29.22 20.15
C PRO A 387 0.14 27.73 20.35
N ILE A 388 0.24 27.33 21.63
CA ILE A 388 0.25 25.94 22.08
C ILE A 388 -0.97 25.78 23.00
N TYR A 389 -1.96 25.02 22.49
CA TYR A 389 -3.19 24.67 23.20
C TYR A 389 -3.09 23.26 23.71
N LEU A 390 -3.27 23.08 25.03
CA LEU A 390 -3.21 21.80 25.69
C LEU A 390 -4.49 21.62 26.48
N GLU A 391 -5.22 20.53 26.25
CA GLU A 391 -6.47 20.26 26.95
C GLU A 391 -6.51 18.82 27.42
N THR A 392 -6.89 18.63 28.70
CA THR A 392 -7.18 17.29 29.22
C THR A 392 -8.27 17.32 30.28
N GLN A 393 -8.94 16.16 30.45
CA GLN A 393 -9.92 15.98 31.50
C GLN A 393 -9.46 14.91 32.50
N ASN A 394 -9.39 15.29 33.82
CA ASN A 394 -9.02 14.41 34.93
C ASN A 394 -7.65 13.70 34.75
N SER A 395 -6.68 14.38 34.15
CA SER A 395 -5.30 13.91 33.95
C SER A 395 -4.32 15.09 34.01
N ASP A 396 -3.04 14.82 34.01
CA ASP A 396 -2.01 15.85 34.14
C ASP A 396 -1.62 16.48 32.78
N ILE A 397 -1.23 17.75 32.83
CA ILE A 397 -0.58 18.43 31.71
C ILE A 397 0.90 18.65 32.05
N HIS A 398 1.80 18.29 31.15
CA HIS A 398 3.24 18.48 31.29
C HIS A 398 3.79 19.35 30.15
N ILE A 399 4.44 20.45 30.49
CA ILE A 399 5.06 21.38 29.55
C ILE A 399 6.56 21.40 29.86
N LEU A 400 7.33 20.61 29.13
CA LEU A 400 8.70 20.29 29.44
C LEU A 400 9.67 20.99 28.48
N ALA A 401 10.77 21.51 29.02
CA ALA A 401 11.85 22.03 28.22
C ALA A 401 12.77 20.91 27.75
N ILE A 402 13.23 20.99 26.49
CA ILE A 402 14.29 20.15 25.95
C ILE A 402 15.45 21.01 25.47
N ASP A 403 16.68 20.43 25.45
CA ASP A 403 17.92 21.09 25.03
C ASP A 403 18.06 21.23 23.50
#